data_81323dc23b219cd13ba69dc897caa022
#
_entry.id   81323dc23b219cd13ba69dc897caa022
#
_cell.length_a   1.000
_cell.length_b   1.000
_cell.length_c   1.000
_cell.angle_alpha   90.00
_cell.angle_beta   90.00
_cell.angle_gamma   90.00
#
_symmetry.space_group_name_H-M   'P 1'
#
loop_
_entity.id
_entity.type
_entity.pdbx_description
1 polymer ?
#
loop_
_entity_poly.entity_id
_entity_poly.type
_entity_poly.pdbx_seq_one_letter_code
_entity_poly.pdbx_strand_id
1 'polypeptide(L)'
;MCAILAKNPNKLYSLKFFQEMFGAAKSSLSEDAAVIKRVFADMGIGRVETVAGAHGGIRYVPQMPANVRMLLVKELTEKMRDTSRILPGGYMYIADLFCTPYYVDGMAQIMAEWFVGAKADFIVTVETKGIPLAMSVARILKIGRAHV
;
A
#
# COMPACT_ATOMS: atom_id res chain seq x y z
N MET A 1 2.21 -15.41 -10.27
CA MET A 1 1.48 -15.19 -9.01
C MET A 1 2.01 -13.95 -8.27
N CYS A 2 3.29 -13.85 -7.93
CA CYS A 2 3.90 -12.75 -7.18
C CYS A 2 3.57 -11.35 -7.76
N ALA A 3 3.80 -11.11 -9.05
CA ALA A 3 3.52 -9.83 -9.71
C ALA A 3 2.03 -9.41 -9.63
N ILE A 4 1.10 -10.36 -9.70
CA ILE A 4 -0.34 -10.09 -9.59
C ILE A 4 -0.70 -9.65 -8.16
N LEU A 5 -0.15 -10.34 -7.17
CA LEU A 5 -0.36 -10.01 -5.75
C LEU A 5 0.23 -8.64 -5.43
N ALA A 6 1.47 -8.37 -5.82
CA ALA A 6 2.15 -7.11 -5.57
C ALA A 6 1.44 -5.91 -6.25
N LYS A 7 0.97 -6.09 -7.50
CA LYS A 7 0.23 -5.04 -8.23
C LYS A 7 -1.15 -4.76 -7.64
N ASN A 8 -1.72 -5.71 -6.90
CA ASN A 8 -3.05 -5.60 -6.34
C ASN A 8 -3.04 -5.90 -4.83
N PRO A 9 -2.45 -5.02 -4.02
CA PRO A 9 -2.42 -5.21 -2.57
C PRO A 9 -3.84 -5.31 -2.00
N ASN A 10 -3.98 -6.07 -0.92
CA ASN A 10 -5.23 -6.34 -0.20
C ASN A 10 -6.35 -7.04 -1.00
N LYS A 11 -6.17 -7.27 -2.30
CA LYS A 11 -7.13 -8.03 -3.09
C LYS A 11 -6.98 -9.53 -2.82
N LEU A 12 -8.10 -10.18 -2.49
CA LEU A 12 -8.16 -11.62 -2.30
C LEU A 12 -8.30 -12.31 -3.66
N TYR A 13 -7.43 -13.27 -3.93
CA TYR A 13 -7.45 -14.11 -5.11
C TYR A 13 -7.63 -15.56 -4.72
N SER A 14 -8.61 -16.25 -5.28
CA SER A 14 -8.77 -17.70 -5.07
C SER A 14 -7.63 -18.47 -5.76
N LEU A 15 -7.30 -19.65 -5.24
CA LEU A 15 -6.36 -20.53 -5.94
C LEU A 15 -6.90 -20.96 -7.31
N LYS A 16 -8.23 -21.08 -7.45
CA LYS A 16 -8.88 -21.38 -8.71
C LYS A 16 -8.56 -20.34 -9.79
N PHE A 17 -8.58 -19.05 -9.45
CA PHE A 17 -8.18 -17.98 -10.36
C PHE A 17 -6.78 -18.20 -10.93
N PHE A 18 -5.83 -18.59 -10.09
CA PHE A 18 -4.46 -18.87 -10.55
C PHE A 18 -4.34 -20.18 -11.33
N GLN A 19 -5.14 -21.20 -11.00
CA GLN A 19 -5.20 -22.44 -11.78
C GLN A 19 -5.67 -22.17 -13.21
N GLU A 20 -6.73 -21.40 -13.37
CA GLU A 20 -7.28 -21.03 -14.68
C GLU A 20 -6.29 -20.15 -15.48
N MET A 21 -5.59 -19.27 -14.80
CA MET A 21 -4.63 -18.35 -15.45
C MET A 21 -3.34 -19.04 -15.90
N PHE A 22 -2.81 -19.96 -15.10
CA PHE A 22 -1.49 -20.57 -15.34
C PHE A 22 -1.55 -22.02 -15.82
N GLY A 23 -2.71 -22.65 -15.83
CA GLY A 23 -2.86 -24.07 -16.16
C GLY A 23 -2.15 -25.01 -15.16
N ALA A 24 -1.88 -24.55 -13.94
CA ALA A 24 -1.08 -25.25 -12.94
C ALA A 24 -1.94 -26.01 -11.93
N ALA A 25 -1.41 -27.13 -11.39
CA ALA A 25 -2.09 -27.89 -10.36
C ALA A 25 -2.21 -27.08 -9.04
N LYS A 26 -3.27 -27.33 -8.28
CA LYS A 26 -3.53 -26.64 -7.00
C LYS A 26 -2.40 -26.85 -5.98
N SER A 27 -1.80 -28.05 -5.95
CA SER A 27 -0.66 -28.36 -5.09
C SER A 27 0.54 -27.46 -5.38
N SER A 28 0.94 -27.37 -6.65
CA SER A 28 2.07 -26.50 -7.09
C SER A 28 1.80 -25.03 -6.74
N LEU A 29 0.58 -24.55 -6.96
CA LEU A 29 0.21 -23.16 -6.60
C LEU A 29 0.23 -22.92 -5.08
N SER A 30 -0.07 -23.93 -4.27
CA SER A 30 0.03 -23.84 -2.82
C SER A 30 1.50 -23.78 -2.36
N GLU A 31 2.37 -24.54 -2.99
CA GLU A 31 3.82 -24.50 -2.75
C GLU A 31 4.40 -23.13 -3.16
N ASP A 32 4.04 -22.65 -4.35
CA ASP A 32 4.43 -21.31 -4.81
C ASP A 32 3.96 -20.21 -3.86
N ALA A 33 2.73 -20.30 -3.36
CA ALA A 33 2.21 -19.36 -2.39
C ALA A 33 3.01 -19.37 -1.08
N ALA A 34 3.45 -20.54 -0.62
CA ALA A 34 4.30 -20.67 0.56
C ALA A 34 5.70 -20.05 0.35
N VAL A 35 6.27 -20.24 -0.84
CA VAL A 35 7.55 -19.59 -1.21
C VAL A 35 7.39 -18.07 -1.25
N ILE A 36 6.36 -17.56 -1.91
CA ILE A 36 6.10 -16.12 -2.00
C ILE A 36 5.90 -15.51 -0.60
N LYS A 37 5.13 -16.20 0.26
CA LYS A 37 4.90 -15.78 1.65
C LYS A 37 6.22 -15.61 2.41
N ARG A 38 7.11 -16.58 2.29
CA ARG A 38 8.43 -16.53 2.94
C ARG A 38 9.28 -15.40 2.39
N VAL A 39 9.41 -15.30 1.07
CA VAL A 39 10.23 -14.26 0.42
C VAL A 39 9.75 -12.85 0.82
N PHE A 40 8.44 -12.59 0.81
CA PHE A 40 7.93 -11.27 1.18
C PHE A 40 8.17 -10.95 2.66
N ALA A 41 8.07 -11.94 3.54
CA ALA A 41 8.40 -11.78 4.96
C ALA A 41 9.90 -11.53 5.17
N ASP A 42 10.76 -12.30 4.51
CA ASP A 42 12.23 -12.16 4.61
C ASP A 42 12.72 -10.80 4.09
N MET A 43 12.09 -10.30 3.04
CA MET A 43 12.37 -8.96 2.50
C MET A 43 11.75 -7.81 3.33
N GLY A 44 10.86 -8.13 4.28
CA GLY A 44 10.17 -7.13 5.10
C GLY A 44 9.21 -6.22 4.33
N ILE A 45 8.82 -6.60 3.10
CA ILE A 45 7.96 -5.78 2.24
C ILE A 45 6.47 -6.01 2.48
N GLY A 46 6.12 -6.96 3.35
CA GLY A 46 4.75 -7.27 3.72
C GLY A 46 4.52 -8.75 3.95
N ARG A 47 3.27 -9.12 4.08
CA ARG A 47 2.88 -10.51 4.32
C ARG A 47 1.86 -11.00 3.30
N VAL A 48 1.95 -12.27 2.95
CA VAL A 48 0.94 -12.96 2.17
C VAL A 48 0.07 -13.77 3.13
N GLU A 49 -1.21 -13.44 3.16
CA GLU A 49 -2.20 -14.10 4.02
C GLU A 49 -2.99 -15.13 3.22
N THR A 50 -3.22 -16.28 3.84
CA THR A 50 -4.13 -17.29 3.33
C THR A 50 -5.44 -17.21 4.11
N VAL A 51 -6.53 -16.99 3.41
CA VAL A 51 -7.90 -16.98 3.97
C VAL A 51 -8.54 -18.33 3.67
N ALA A 52 -8.96 -19.03 4.71
CA ALA A 52 -9.65 -20.32 4.57
C ALA A 52 -11.13 -20.15 4.23
N GLY A 53 -11.76 -21.18 3.67
CA GLY A 53 -13.19 -21.24 3.40
C GLY A 53 -13.54 -21.30 1.91
N ALA A 54 -14.85 -21.39 1.61
CA ALA A 54 -15.37 -21.51 0.25
C ALA A 54 -15.03 -20.31 -0.64
N HIS A 55 -14.96 -19.11 -0.05
CA HIS A 55 -14.51 -17.87 -0.68
C HIS A 55 -13.09 -17.50 -0.29
N GLY A 56 -12.30 -18.47 0.16
CA GLY A 56 -10.92 -18.29 0.58
C GLY A 56 -9.96 -18.07 -0.58
N GLY A 57 -8.73 -17.73 -0.22
CA GLY A 57 -7.68 -17.44 -1.20
C GLY A 57 -6.44 -16.88 -0.56
N ILE A 58 -5.66 -16.21 -1.35
CA ILE A 58 -4.45 -15.53 -0.94
C ILE A 58 -4.54 -14.05 -1.26
N ARG A 59 -4.01 -13.24 -0.35
CA ARG A 59 -3.84 -11.80 -0.55
C ARG A 59 -2.48 -11.33 -0.06
N TYR A 60 -1.96 -10.31 -0.68
CA TYR A 60 -0.78 -9.61 -0.23
C TYR A 60 -1.18 -8.37 0.56
N VAL A 61 -0.66 -8.24 1.77
CA VAL A 61 -0.79 -7.06 2.62
C VAL A 61 0.57 -6.38 2.66
N PRO A 62 0.75 -5.24 1.99
CA PRO A 62 2.02 -4.53 1.97
C PRO A 62 2.37 -4.00 3.35
N GLN A 63 3.66 -3.95 3.63
CA GLN A 63 4.22 -3.34 4.82
C GLN A 63 5.52 -2.68 4.45
N MET A 64 5.77 -1.48 4.94
CA MET A 64 7.03 -0.81 4.71
C MET A 64 8.09 -1.32 5.69
N PRO A 65 9.28 -1.75 5.22
CA PRO A 65 10.38 -2.10 6.11
C PRO A 65 10.70 -0.96 7.08
N ALA A 66 10.97 -1.29 8.35
CA ALA A 66 11.15 -0.28 9.41
C ALA A 66 12.28 0.72 9.11
N ASN A 67 13.38 0.25 8.53
CA ASN A 67 14.49 1.09 8.11
C ASN A 67 14.10 2.06 6.98
N VAL A 68 13.32 1.60 6.00
CA VAL A 68 12.82 2.44 4.89
C VAL A 68 11.84 3.49 5.41
N ARG A 69 10.93 3.08 6.31
CA ARG A 69 10.00 4.01 6.98
C ARG A 69 10.76 5.10 7.74
N MET A 70 11.77 4.71 8.52
CA MET A 70 12.56 5.66 9.30
C MET A 70 13.29 6.67 8.40
N LEU A 71 13.87 6.20 7.29
CA LEU A 71 14.55 7.08 6.33
C LEU A 71 13.58 8.05 5.67
N LEU A 72 12.41 7.57 5.23
CA LEU A 72 11.38 8.42 4.62
C LEU A 72 10.87 9.49 5.61
N VAL A 73 10.55 9.09 6.84
CA VAL A 73 10.06 10.02 7.87
C VAL A 73 11.13 11.05 8.21
N LYS A 74 12.39 10.64 8.31
CA LYS A 74 13.51 11.55 8.54
C LYS A 74 13.63 12.57 7.41
N GLU A 75 13.63 12.10 6.16
CA GLU A 75 13.75 12.99 4.99
C GLU A 75 12.58 13.99 4.92
N LEU A 76 11.34 13.53 5.11
CA LEU A 76 10.17 14.41 5.15
C LEU A 76 10.27 15.44 6.28
N THR A 77 10.73 15.01 7.47
CA THR A 77 10.89 15.90 8.61
C THR A 77 11.95 16.97 8.35
N GLU A 78 13.07 16.60 7.73
CA GLU A 78 14.14 17.56 7.36
C GLU A 78 13.63 18.59 6.34
N LYS A 79 12.89 18.13 5.32
CA LYS A 79 12.27 19.03 4.34
C LYS A 79 11.24 19.97 4.98
N MET A 80 10.44 19.49 5.92
CA MET A 80 9.45 20.34 6.61
C MET A 80 10.06 21.32 7.60
N ARG A 81 11.27 21.08 8.09
CA ARG A 81 12.01 22.00 8.95
C ARG A 81 12.70 23.15 8.20
N ASP A 82 12.77 23.05 6.88
CA ASP A 82 13.37 24.09 6.05
C ASP A 82 12.52 25.36 6.09
N THR A 83 13.07 26.40 6.71
CA THR A 83 12.40 27.69 6.87
C THR A 83 12.15 28.43 5.57
N SER A 84 12.88 28.09 4.48
CA SER A 84 12.64 28.63 3.14
C SER A 84 11.27 28.26 2.58
N ARG A 85 10.62 27.26 3.16
CA ARG A 85 9.24 26.83 2.83
C ARG A 85 8.16 27.71 3.44
N ILE A 86 8.51 28.62 4.34
CA ILE A 86 7.56 29.52 4.96
C ILE A 86 7.29 30.69 4.02
N LEU A 87 6.06 30.77 3.53
CA LEU A 87 5.59 31.84 2.66
C LEU A 87 5.11 33.05 3.47
N PRO A 88 5.02 34.23 2.85
CA PRO A 88 4.38 35.39 3.46
C PRO A 88 2.99 35.04 4.01
N GLY A 89 2.70 35.47 5.26
CA GLY A 89 1.47 35.12 5.95
C GLY A 89 1.56 33.84 6.80
N GLY A 90 2.74 33.23 6.93
CA GLY A 90 2.97 32.06 7.80
C GLY A 90 2.52 30.72 7.22
N TYR A 91 2.21 30.66 5.93
CA TYR A 91 1.86 29.44 5.23
C TYR A 91 3.09 28.62 4.88
N MET A 92 3.01 27.30 5.02
CA MET A 92 4.08 26.39 4.62
C MET A 92 3.84 25.87 3.19
N TYR A 93 4.84 25.98 2.32
CA TYR A 93 4.83 25.35 1.00
C TYR A 93 5.14 23.85 1.14
N ILE A 94 4.16 23.01 0.83
CA ILE A 94 4.24 21.54 0.92
C ILE A 94 3.76 20.84 -0.37
N ALA A 95 3.38 21.61 -1.39
CA ALA A 95 2.80 21.03 -2.60
C ALA A 95 3.75 20.06 -3.31
N ASP A 96 5.03 20.35 -3.33
CA ASP A 96 6.06 19.48 -3.90
C ASP A 96 6.11 18.10 -3.22
N LEU A 97 5.91 18.03 -1.90
CA LEU A 97 5.89 16.75 -1.16
C LEU A 97 4.65 15.92 -1.51
N PHE A 98 3.50 16.58 -1.68
CA PHE A 98 2.23 15.93 -2.01
C PHE A 98 2.02 15.69 -3.52
N CYS A 99 2.91 16.21 -4.37
CA CYS A 99 2.89 15.99 -5.83
C CYS A 99 4.08 15.13 -6.31
N THR A 100 5.01 14.77 -5.43
CA THR A 100 6.12 13.88 -5.78
C THR A 100 5.73 12.42 -5.50
N PRO A 101 5.65 11.55 -6.52
CA PRO A 101 5.18 10.17 -6.37
C PRO A 101 5.90 9.39 -5.27
N TYR A 102 7.21 9.54 -5.16
CA TYR A 102 8.02 8.88 -4.13
C TYR A 102 7.50 9.17 -2.71
N TYR A 103 7.25 10.45 -2.38
CA TYR A 103 6.74 10.82 -1.06
C TYR A 103 5.28 10.41 -0.87
N VAL A 104 4.46 10.63 -1.88
CA VAL A 104 3.03 10.28 -1.82
C VAL A 104 2.84 8.78 -1.63
N ASP A 105 3.53 7.96 -2.41
CA ASP A 105 3.42 6.50 -2.29
C ASP A 105 3.96 6.01 -0.94
N GLY A 106 5.06 6.58 -0.45
CA GLY A 106 5.61 6.24 0.85
C GLY A 106 4.69 6.63 2.01
N MET A 107 4.17 7.85 2.02
CA MET A 107 3.19 8.31 3.02
C MET A 107 1.91 7.47 2.97
N ALA A 108 1.41 7.17 1.76
CA ALA A 108 0.21 6.37 1.57
C ALA A 108 0.39 4.94 2.10
N GLN A 109 1.57 4.35 1.91
CA GLN A 109 1.87 3.02 2.42
C GLN A 109 1.86 2.99 3.95
N ILE A 110 2.48 3.98 4.60
CA ILE A 110 2.47 4.10 6.07
C ILE A 110 1.04 4.29 6.58
N MET A 111 0.27 5.20 5.97
CA MET A 111 -1.11 5.44 6.38
C MET A 111 -1.99 4.22 6.17
N ALA A 112 -1.88 3.55 5.03
CA ALA A 112 -2.69 2.38 4.73
C ALA A 112 -2.48 1.25 5.75
N GLU A 113 -1.28 1.09 6.31
CA GLU A 113 -1.02 0.09 7.35
C GLU A 113 -1.91 0.27 8.59
N TRP A 114 -2.24 1.51 8.96
CA TRP A 114 -3.10 1.79 10.12
C TRP A 114 -4.57 1.43 9.88
N PHE A 115 -4.98 1.39 8.61
CA PHE A 115 -6.36 1.17 8.22
C PHE A 115 -6.62 -0.20 7.58
N VAL A 116 -5.62 -1.09 7.53
CA VAL A 116 -5.82 -2.47 7.09
C VAL A 116 -6.81 -3.16 8.02
N GLY A 117 -8.00 -3.42 7.57
CA GLY A 117 -9.08 -4.03 8.36
C GLY A 117 -10.16 -3.06 8.85
N ALA A 118 -10.02 -1.77 8.62
CA ALA A 118 -11.01 -0.76 9.01
C ALA A 118 -12.35 -0.87 8.25
N LYS A 119 -12.44 -1.70 7.19
CA LYS A 119 -13.64 -1.88 6.34
C LYS A 119 -14.24 -0.54 5.89
N ALA A 120 -13.39 0.44 5.58
CA ALA A 120 -13.84 1.75 5.13
C ALA A 120 -14.37 1.67 3.70
N ASP A 121 -15.52 2.28 3.45
CA ASP A 121 -16.14 2.36 2.13
C ASP A 121 -15.62 3.56 1.32
N PHE A 122 -15.18 4.61 2.01
CA PHE A 122 -14.74 5.87 1.42
C PHE A 122 -13.48 6.39 2.09
N ILE A 123 -12.71 7.19 1.33
CA ILE A 123 -11.69 8.06 1.89
C ILE A 123 -12.14 9.50 1.62
N VAL A 124 -12.12 10.31 2.67
CA VAL A 124 -12.41 11.75 2.59
C VAL A 124 -11.13 12.52 2.83
N THR A 125 -10.90 13.54 2.03
CA THR A 125 -9.70 14.38 2.14
C THR A 125 -10.02 15.85 1.91
N VAL A 126 -9.05 16.71 2.18
CA VAL A 126 -9.15 18.15 1.92
C VAL A 126 -8.66 18.44 0.50
N GLU A 127 -9.43 19.25 -0.22
CA GLU A 127 -9.04 19.82 -1.51
C GLU A 127 -7.79 20.71 -1.29
N THR A 128 -6.85 20.75 -2.11
CA THR A 128 -6.42 20.05 -3.32
C THR A 128 -5.26 19.13 -3.02
N LYS A 129 -4.51 19.46 -1.96
CA LYS A 129 -3.22 18.84 -1.60
C LYS A 129 -3.40 17.42 -1.07
N GLY A 130 -4.54 17.12 -0.44
CA GLY A 130 -4.83 15.79 0.08
C GLY A 130 -5.21 14.76 -1.00
N ILE A 131 -5.59 15.19 -2.20
CA ILE A 131 -6.11 14.32 -3.26
C ILE A 131 -5.09 13.24 -3.68
N PRO A 132 -3.83 13.56 -4.01
CA PRO A 132 -2.85 12.53 -4.43
C PRO A 132 -2.64 11.47 -3.36
N LEU A 133 -2.55 11.88 -2.10
CA LEU A 133 -2.37 10.98 -0.97
C LEU A 133 -3.60 10.09 -0.76
N ALA A 134 -4.81 10.66 -0.77
CA ALA A 134 -6.06 9.92 -0.63
C ALA A 134 -6.24 8.88 -1.74
N MET A 135 -5.93 9.23 -2.99
CA MET A 135 -5.97 8.31 -4.13
C MET A 135 -4.97 7.16 -3.97
N SER A 136 -3.76 7.44 -3.51
CA SER A 136 -2.75 6.40 -3.27
C SER A 136 -3.15 5.47 -2.11
N VAL A 137 -3.70 6.00 -1.02
CA VAL A 137 -4.23 5.19 0.09
C VAL A 137 -5.41 4.33 -0.38
N ALA A 138 -6.37 4.91 -1.13
CA ALA A 138 -7.49 4.17 -1.69
C ALA A 138 -7.04 3.00 -2.57
N ARG A 139 -6.03 3.22 -3.40
CA ARG A 139 -5.43 2.17 -4.25
C ARG A 139 -4.87 1.01 -3.41
N ILE A 140 -4.16 1.32 -2.32
CA ILE A 140 -3.56 0.29 -1.45
C ILE A 140 -4.65 -0.48 -0.69
N LEU A 141 -5.63 0.21 -0.13
CA LEU A 141 -6.71 -0.39 0.67
C LEU A 141 -7.82 -1.02 -0.18
N LYS A 142 -7.80 -0.83 -1.52
CA LYS A 142 -8.85 -1.26 -2.44
C LYS A 142 -10.21 -0.63 -2.16
N ILE A 143 -10.19 0.61 -1.72
CA ILE A 143 -11.38 1.43 -1.58
C ILE A 143 -11.70 2.05 -2.95
N GLY A 144 -12.91 1.79 -3.46
CA GLY A 144 -13.28 2.16 -4.83
C GLY A 144 -13.55 3.66 -5.04
N ARG A 145 -13.63 4.45 -3.96
CA ARG A 145 -13.97 5.88 -4.03
C ARG A 145 -13.15 6.71 -3.06
N ALA A 146 -12.64 7.84 -3.54
CA ALA A 146 -12.12 8.92 -2.71
C ALA A 146 -12.96 10.17 -2.97
N HIS A 147 -13.31 10.90 -1.92
CA HIS A 147 -14.12 12.11 -1.98
C HIS A 147 -13.32 13.31 -1.42
N VAL A 148 -13.64 14.46 -1.92
CA VAL A 148 -13.13 15.76 -1.50
C VAL A 148 -14.23 16.48 -0.72
#